data_5a202ffdfe7766f1f3920268539da8a3
#
_entry.id   5a202ffdfe7766f1f3920268539da8a3
#
_cell.length_a   1.000
_cell.length_b   1.000
_cell.length_c   1.000
_cell.angle_alpha   90.00
_cell.angle_beta   90.00
_cell.angle_gamma   90.00
#
_symmetry.space_group_name_H-M   'P 1'
#
loop_
_entity.id
_entity.type
_entity.pdbx_description
1 polymer ?
#
loop_
_entity_poly.entity_id
_entity_poly.type
_entity_poly.pdbx_seq_one_letter_code
_entity_poly.pdbx_strand_id
1 'polypeptide(L)'
;MSRALATIALLILSNTFMTLAWYGHIAFKSKIERFGMLSIILLSWGIALFEYCFQVPANRIGSSQLGGPFSIWELKVIQEVISLLVFTVFAVVFMKSDTLRWNHLAGFVCLILALSLIHI
;
A
#
# COMPACT_ATOMS: atom_id res chain seq x y z
N MET A 1 -8.62 -21.41 -2.58
CA MET A 1 -8.54 -20.02 -3.10
C MET A 1 -7.49 -19.97 -4.20
N SER A 2 -7.76 -19.24 -5.25
CA SER A 2 -6.78 -19.11 -6.35
C SER A 2 -5.55 -18.32 -5.88
N ARG A 3 -4.43 -18.56 -6.55
CA ARG A 3 -3.20 -17.80 -6.26
C ARG A 3 -3.38 -16.30 -6.54
N ALA A 4 -4.16 -15.96 -7.57
CA ALA A 4 -4.45 -14.57 -7.88
C ALA A 4 -5.17 -13.86 -6.73
N LEU A 5 -6.23 -14.46 -6.19
CA LEU A 5 -6.97 -13.89 -5.07
C LEU A 5 -6.11 -13.81 -3.80
N ALA A 6 -5.33 -14.84 -3.53
CA ALA A 6 -4.43 -14.84 -2.39
C ALA A 6 -3.38 -13.71 -2.51
N THR A 7 -2.81 -13.52 -3.68
CA THR A 7 -1.85 -12.45 -3.94
C THR A 7 -2.46 -11.08 -3.70
N ILE A 8 -3.64 -10.84 -4.26
CA ILE A 8 -4.32 -9.54 -4.11
C ILE A 8 -4.68 -9.28 -2.64
N ALA A 9 -5.23 -10.28 -1.94
CA ALA A 9 -5.57 -10.14 -0.53
C ALA A 9 -4.34 -9.81 0.32
N LEU A 10 -3.24 -10.50 0.10
CA LEU A 10 -1.99 -10.24 0.83
C LEU A 10 -1.42 -8.87 0.50
N LEU A 11 -1.53 -8.42 -0.75
CA LEU A 11 -1.07 -7.08 -1.13
C LEU A 11 -1.91 -5.99 -0.47
N ILE A 12 -3.21 -6.19 -0.34
CA ILE A 12 -4.08 -5.24 0.37
C ILE A 12 -3.65 -5.12 1.83
N LEU A 13 -3.45 -6.25 2.52
CA LEU A 13 -2.96 -6.26 3.90
C LEU A 13 -1.60 -5.60 4.03
N SER A 14 -0.67 -5.95 3.14
CA SER A 14 0.67 -5.40 3.11
C SER A 14 0.65 -3.88 2.98
N ASN A 15 -0.11 -3.36 2.03
CA ASN A 15 -0.19 -1.92 1.80
C ASN A 15 -0.89 -1.18 2.92
N THR A 16 -1.84 -1.83 3.60
CA THR A 16 -2.47 -1.26 4.79
C THR A 16 -1.41 -1.02 5.89
N PHE A 17 -0.59 -2.03 6.18
CA PHE A 17 0.48 -1.88 7.16
C PHE A 17 1.54 -0.88 6.72
N MET A 18 1.90 -0.86 5.44
CA MET A 18 2.88 0.10 4.94
C MET A 18 2.37 1.54 5.05
N THR A 19 1.11 1.78 4.73
CA THR A 19 0.49 3.10 4.89
C THR A 19 0.51 3.52 6.35
N LEU A 20 0.20 2.62 7.27
CA LEU A 20 0.30 2.90 8.71
C LEU A 20 1.73 3.21 9.12
N ALA A 21 2.72 2.48 8.59
CA ALA A 21 4.12 2.72 8.92
C ALA A 21 4.58 4.11 8.47
N TRP A 22 4.18 4.54 7.28
CA TRP A 22 4.61 5.84 6.74
C TRP A 22 3.82 7.01 7.30
N TYR A 23 2.52 6.87 7.48
CA TYR A 23 1.64 8.01 7.76
C TYR A 23 0.87 7.90 9.07
N GLY A 24 0.90 6.75 9.73
CA GLY A 24 0.18 6.56 10.98
C GLY A 24 0.63 7.52 12.07
N HIS A 25 1.94 7.78 12.15
CA HIS A 25 2.48 8.72 13.14
C HIS A 25 2.02 10.16 12.90
N ILE A 26 1.66 10.50 11.65
CA ILE A 26 1.11 11.82 11.31
C ILE A 26 -0.38 11.86 11.64
N ALA A 27 -1.13 10.83 11.25
CA ALA A 27 -2.56 10.75 11.49
C ALA A 27 -2.90 10.73 12.97
N PHE A 28 -2.08 10.06 13.79
CA PHE A 28 -2.30 9.91 15.21
C PHE A 28 -1.28 10.71 16.06
N LYS A 29 -0.79 11.82 15.53
CA LYS A 29 0.29 12.59 16.17
C LYS A 29 -0.09 13.05 17.60
N SER A 30 -1.36 13.37 17.84
CA SER A 30 -1.81 13.81 19.16
C SER A 30 -1.64 12.73 20.23
N LYS A 31 -1.62 11.46 19.83
CA LYS A 31 -1.48 10.33 20.73
C LYS A 31 -0.03 9.91 20.95
N ILE A 32 0.83 10.11 19.95
CA ILE A 32 2.21 9.62 19.97
C ILE A 32 3.26 10.73 19.99
N GLU A 33 2.84 11.99 19.91
CA GLU A 33 3.73 13.13 19.86
C GLU A 33 4.65 13.22 21.10
N ARG A 34 4.18 12.73 22.24
CA ARG A 34 4.96 12.68 23.49
C ARG A 34 6.14 11.70 23.43
N PHE A 35 6.11 10.76 22.49
CA PHE A 35 7.21 9.83 22.30
C PHE A 35 8.27 10.50 21.43
N GLY A 36 9.54 10.34 21.72
CA GLY A 36 10.60 10.96 20.93
C GLY A 36 10.63 10.45 19.49
N MET A 37 11.33 11.17 18.62
CA MET A 37 11.46 10.80 17.21
C MET A 37 11.99 9.37 17.04
N LEU A 38 12.96 8.97 17.87
CA LEU A 38 13.50 7.61 17.80
C LEU A 38 12.42 6.55 18.08
N SER A 39 11.57 6.78 19.07
CA SER A 39 10.48 5.87 19.40
C SER A 39 9.48 5.76 18.26
N ILE A 40 9.19 6.88 17.59
CA ILE A 40 8.29 6.89 16.44
C ILE A 40 8.89 6.09 15.29
N ILE A 41 10.18 6.26 15.02
CA ILE A 41 10.88 5.51 13.98
C ILE A 41 10.83 4.02 14.26
N LEU A 42 11.09 3.62 15.50
CA LEU A 42 11.05 2.21 15.88
C LEU A 42 9.65 1.61 15.77
N LEU A 43 8.63 2.36 16.14
CA LEU A 43 7.25 1.92 15.99
C LEU A 43 6.89 1.72 14.52
N SER A 44 7.23 2.67 13.66
CA SER A 44 6.99 2.57 12.22
C SER A 44 7.76 1.40 11.62
N TRP A 45 8.99 1.18 12.04
CA TRP A 45 9.79 0.04 11.60
C TRP A 45 9.13 -1.28 11.99
N GLY A 46 8.61 -1.38 13.22
CA GLY A 46 7.90 -2.58 13.67
C GLY A 46 6.66 -2.86 12.82
N ILE A 47 5.91 -1.83 12.48
CA ILE A 47 4.74 -1.97 11.60
C ILE A 47 5.18 -2.43 10.20
N ALA A 48 6.26 -1.88 9.68
CA ALA A 48 6.79 -2.28 8.37
C ALA A 48 7.24 -3.75 8.35
N LEU A 49 7.66 -4.28 9.50
CA LEU A 49 8.01 -5.70 9.60
C LEU A 49 6.79 -6.58 9.31
N PHE A 50 5.62 -6.22 9.82
CA PHE A 50 4.38 -6.91 9.49
C PHE A 50 4.05 -6.79 8.00
N GLU A 51 4.32 -5.63 7.41
CA GLU A 51 4.14 -5.44 5.97
C GLU A 51 4.94 -6.47 5.18
N TYR A 52 6.20 -6.66 5.52
CA TYR A 52 7.03 -7.66 4.84
C TYR A 52 6.50 -9.07 4.99
N CYS A 53 5.90 -9.40 6.12
CA CYS A 53 5.29 -10.72 6.33
C CYS A 53 4.16 -11.01 5.36
N PHE A 54 3.53 -9.99 4.80
CA PHE A 54 2.47 -10.14 3.80
C PHE A 54 2.99 -9.88 2.38
N GLN A 55 3.91 -8.92 2.21
CA GLN A 55 4.41 -8.52 0.90
C GLN A 55 5.24 -9.62 0.25
N VAL A 56 6.17 -10.20 0.98
CA VAL A 56 7.06 -11.22 0.42
C VAL A 56 6.26 -12.47 -0.01
N PRO A 57 5.39 -13.05 0.83
CA PRO A 57 4.56 -14.15 0.38
C PRO A 57 3.65 -13.79 -0.80
N ALA A 58 3.11 -12.56 -0.84
CA ALA A 58 2.27 -12.12 -1.95
C ALA A 58 3.02 -12.18 -3.27
N ASN A 59 4.23 -11.63 -3.29
CA ASN A 59 5.05 -11.64 -4.50
C ASN A 59 5.46 -13.04 -4.91
N ARG A 60 5.77 -13.90 -3.96
CA ARG A 60 6.16 -15.28 -4.25
C ARG A 60 4.98 -16.11 -4.77
N ILE A 61 3.82 -15.95 -4.19
CA ILE A 61 2.61 -16.67 -4.65
C ILE A 61 2.16 -16.17 -6.01
N GLY A 62 2.27 -14.87 -6.27
CA GLY A 62 1.78 -14.27 -7.50
C GLY A 62 2.73 -14.32 -8.67
N SER A 63 4.03 -14.49 -8.42
CA SER A 63 5.05 -14.42 -9.49
C SER A 63 4.98 -15.62 -10.43
N SER A 64 4.97 -15.34 -11.73
CA SER A 64 5.01 -16.39 -12.76
C SER A 64 6.31 -17.18 -12.71
N GLN A 65 7.38 -16.59 -12.20
CA GLN A 65 8.67 -17.29 -12.04
C GLN A 65 8.60 -18.39 -10.98
N LEU A 66 7.61 -18.31 -10.08
CA LEU A 66 7.41 -19.27 -8.99
C LEU A 66 6.07 -19.99 -9.12
N GLY A 67 5.51 -20.03 -10.32
CA GLY A 67 4.26 -20.74 -10.59
C GLY A 67 2.99 -19.93 -10.37
N GLY A 68 3.10 -18.63 -10.17
CA GLY A 68 1.95 -17.75 -10.00
C GLY A 68 1.38 -17.21 -11.31
N PRO A 69 0.23 -16.53 -11.26
CA PRO A 69 -0.46 -16.06 -12.46
C PRO A 69 0.07 -14.74 -13.04
N PHE A 70 0.94 -14.02 -12.33
CA PHE A 70 1.32 -12.66 -12.71
C PHE A 70 2.79 -12.57 -13.09
N SER A 71 3.08 -11.83 -14.17
CA SER A 71 4.45 -11.44 -14.50
C SER A 71 4.91 -10.38 -13.48
N ILE A 72 6.21 -10.10 -13.46
CA ILE A 72 6.76 -9.08 -12.53
C ILE A 72 6.19 -7.69 -12.84
N TRP A 73 5.94 -7.39 -14.12
CA TRP A 73 5.32 -6.13 -14.53
C TRP A 73 3.88 -6.03 -14.04
N GLU A 74 3.13 -7.12 -14.15
CA GLU A 74 1.75 -7.17 -13.67
C GLU A 74 1.67 -7.03 -12.16
N LEU A 75 2.59 -7.66 -11.41
CA LEU A 75 2.65 -7.51 -9.96
C LEU A 75 2.90 -6.06 -9.56
N LYS A 76 3.80 -5.37 -10.27
CA LYS A 76 4.10 -3.97 -9.97
C LYS A 76 2.88 -3.07 -10.21
N VAL A 77 2.18 -3.28 -11.32
CA VAL A 77 0.96 -2.52 -11.64
C VAL A 77 -0.11 -2.73 -10.59
N ILE A 78 -0.38 -3.98 -10.22
CA ILE A 78 -1.37 -4.33 -9.21
C ILE A 78 -1.02 -3.68 -7.87
N GLN A 79 0.26 -3.75 -7.48
CA GLN A 79 0.73 -3.18 -6.23
C GLN A 79 0.54 -1.67 -6.18
N GLU A 80 0.85 -0.97 -7.27
CA GLU A 80 0.68 0.49 -7.34
C GLU A 80 -0.79 0.89 -7.24
N VAL A 81 -1.68 0.19 -7.93
CA VAL A 81 -3.12 0.47 -7.87
C VAL A 81 -3.64 0.23 -6.45
N ILE A 82 -3.29 -0.89 -5.83
CA ILE A 82 -3.71 -1.22 -4.48
C ILE A 82 -3.16 -0.19 -3.49
N SER A 83 -1.89 0.21 -3.65
CA SER A 83 -1.26 1.21 -2.78
C SER A 83 -2.00 2.54 -2.83
N LEU A 84 -2.36 3.00 -4.02
CA LEU A 84 -3.11 4.25 -4.19
C LEU A 84 -4.50 4.17 -3.57
N LEU A 85 -5.20 3.05 -3.75
CA LEU A 85 -6.53 2.85 -3.19
C LEU A 85 -6.49 2.82 -1.67
N VAL A 86 -5.57 2.07 -1.10
CA VAL A 86 -5.40 1.97 0.36
C VAL A 86 -5.04 3.33 0.95
N PHE A 87 -4.10 4.03 0.32
CA PHE A 87 -3.69 5.36 0.78
C PHE A 87 -4.86 6.34 0.72
N THR A 88 -5.65 6.33 -0.36
CA THR A 88 -6.80 7.22 -0.51
C THR A 88 -7.83 6.99 0.59
N VAL A 89 -8.16 5.72 0.87
CA VAL A 89 -9.09 5.39 1.96
C VAL A 89 -8.53 5.86 3.29
N PHE A 90 -7.27 5.61 3.56
CA PHE A 90 -6.61 6.02 4.80
C PHE A 90 -6.66 7.55 4.96
N ALA A 91 -6.31 8.28 3.91
CA ALA A 91 -6.27 9.74 3.97
C ALA A 91 -7.67 10.33 4.20
N VAL A 92 -8.69 9.81 3.54
CA VAL A 92 -10.06 10.29 3.71
C VAL A 92 -10.59 10.00 5.10
N VAL A 93 -10.28 8.81 5.64
CA VAL A 93 -10.83 8.39 6.94
C VAL A 93 -10.06 9.02 8.12
N PHE A 94 -8.73 9.00 8.06
CA PHE A 94 -7.90 9.37 9.21
C PHE A 94 -7.23 10.75 9.10
N MET A 95 -7.01 11.26 7.89
CA MET A 95 -6.33 12.54 7.68
C MET A 95 -7.31 13.57 7.12
N LYS A 96 -8.36 13.87 7.89
CA LYS A 96 -9.48 14.68 7.45
C LYS A 96 -9.12 16.14 7.18
N SER A 97 -7.94 16.59 7.58
CA SER A 97 -7.48 17.94 7.31
C SER A 97 -7.19 18.19 5.83
N ASP A 98 -6.90 17.13 5.08
CA ASP A 98 -6.62 17.19 3.66
C ASP A 98 -7.81 16.62 2.90
N THR A 99 -8.40 17.44 2.02
CA THR A 99 -9.55 17.01 1.24
C THR A 99 -9.13 16.54 -0.14
N LEU A 100 -9.84 15.53 -0.64
CA LEU A 100 -9.65 15.05 -2.01
C LEU A 100 -10.25 16.07 -2.98
N ARG A 101 -9.43 16.56 -3.91
CA ARG A 101 -9.84 17.54 -4.90
C ARG A 101 -9.92 16.92 -6.29
N TRP A 102 -10.54 17.61 -7.22
CA TRP A 102 -10.65 17.12 -8.60
C TRP A 102 -9.29 16.88 -9.26
N ASN A 103 -8.29 17.73 -8.97
CA ASN A 103 -6.95 17.53 -9.51
C ASN A 103 -6.31 16.25 -8.98
N HIS A 104 -6.60 15.86 -7.74
CA HIS A 104 -6.11 14.58 -7.18
C HIS A 104 -6.75 13.41 -7.90
N LEU A 105 -8.07 13.48 -8.14
CA LEU A 105 -8.79 12.43 -8.87
C LEU A 105 -8.27 12.31 -10.30
N ALA A 106 -8.05 13.44 -10.96
CA ALA A 106 -7.51 13.45 -12.33
C ALA A 106 -6.13 12.81 -12.38
N GLY A 107 -5.26 13.13 -11.39
CA GLY A 107 -3.94 12.55 -11.30
C GLY A 107 -3.99 11.03 -11.09
N PHE A 108 -4.88 10.56 -10.22
CA PHE A 108 -5.05 9.12 -9.98
C PHE A 108 -5.53 8.40 -11.23
N VAL A 109 -6.49 8.97 -11.96
CA VAL A 109 -6.96 8.41 -13.23
C VAL A 109 -5.81 8.32 -14.23
N CYS A 110 -5.00 9.36 -14.35
CA CYS A 110 -3.84 9.36 -15.24
C CYS A 110 -2.84 8.27 -14.86
N LEU A 111 -2.58 8.08 -13.57
CA LEU A 111 -1.69 7.03 -13.08
C LEU A 111 -2.22 5.65 -13.45
N ILE A 112 -3.49 5.40 -13.23
CA ILE A 112 -4.11 4.12 -13.54
C ILE A 112 -4.03 3.85 -15.04
N LEU A 113 -4.28 4.86 -15.88
CA LEU A 113 -4.17 4.72 -17.34
C LEU A 113 -2.73 4.41 -17.75
N ALA A 114 -1.76 5.11 -17.16
CA ALA A 114 -0.35 4.88 -17.46
C ALA A 114 0.06 3.45 -17.09
N LEU A 115 -0.35 2.97 -15.92
CA LEU A 115 -0.05 1.62 -15.47
C LEU A 115 -0.74 0.57 -16.35
N SER A 116 -1.96 0.86 -16.83
CA SER A 116 -2.66 -0.05 -17.75
C SER A 116 -1.91 -0.22 -19.07
N LEU A 117 -1.27 0.84 -19.56
CA LEU A 117 -0.46 0.75 -20.77
C LEU A 117 0.76 -0.14 -20.57
N ILE A 118 1.34 -0.12 -19.39
CA ILE A 118 2.46 -1.02 -19.05
C ILE A 118 2.00 -2.48 -19.04
N HIS A 119 0.79 -2.71 -18.57
CA HIS A 119 0.20 -4.06 -18.51
C HIS A 119 -0.03 -4.65 -19.91
N ILE A 120 -0.36 -3.84 -20.89
CA ILE A 120 -0.55 -4.27 -22.26
C ILE A 120 0.78 -4.65 -22.89
#